data_ec47266005f30337017da5b6786c4c17
#
_entry.id   ec47266005f30337017da5b6786c4c17
#
_cell.length_a   1.000
_cell.length_b   1.000
_cell.length_c   1.000
_cell.angle_alpha   90.00
_cell.angle_beta   90.00
_cell.angle_gamma   90.00
#
_symmetry.space_group_name_H-M   'P 1'
#
loop_
_entity.id
_entity.type
_entity.pdbx_description
1 polymer ?
#
loop_
_entity_poly.entity_id
_entity_poly.type
_entity_poly.pdbx_seq_one_letter_code
_entity_poly.pdbx_strand_id
1 'polypeptide(L)'
;MVNTAKLLFKKKSFIIIGIVSPAIVIVFFSFAFGSNMNYKVGIIDKDNSYISKDIINVISNIEDIDIVDIKKDNYEMLLASHQIQIAIIIEKNFSNNLLNLEEGKITIKSISNSDIKETLVSMIKSKVNNLSLIAKISDNNIEKFK
;
A
#
# COMPACT_ATOMS: atom_id res chain seq x y z
N MET A 1 -43.90 28.89 -21.15
CA MET A 1 -42.48 28.88 -20.74
C MET A 1 -41.65 27.69 -21.24
N VAL A 2 -42.16 26.83 -22.09
CA VAL A 2 -41.47 25.59 -22.53
C VAL A 2 -40.62 25.77 -23.81
N ASN A 3 -40.72 26.88 -24.51
CA ASN A 3 -40.12 27.03 -25.85
C ASN A 3 -38.69 27.57 -25.85
N THR A 4 -38.23 28.18 -24.78
CA THR A 4 -36.88 28.80 -24.74
C THR A 4 -35.74 27.76 -24.62
N ALA A 5 -35.97 26.70 -23.87
CA ALA A 5 -34.99 25.60 -23.73
C ALA A 5 -34.82 24.86 -25.08
N LYS A 6 -35.94 24.60 -25.78
CA LYS A 6 -35.93 23.92 -27.09
C LYS A 6 -35.21 24.74 -28.17
N LEU A 7 -35.19 26.05 -28.09
CA LEU A 7 -34.48 26.96 -29.02
C LEU A 7 -32.97 26.98 -28.72
N LEU A 8 -32.58 26.86 -27.45
CA LEU A 8 -31.19 26.80 -27.05
C LEU A 8 -30.51 25.49 -27.53
N PHE A 9 -31.22 24.36 -27.44
CA PHE A 9 -30.71 23.06 -27.94
C PHE A 9 -30.63 22.97 -29.47
N LYS A 10 -31.29 23.85 -30.22
CA LYS A 10 -31.17 23.92 -31.70
C LYS A 10 -29.87 24.60 -32.17
N LYS A 11 -29.21 25.39 -31.32
CA LYS A 11 -27.95 25.99 -31.69
C LYS A 11 -26.83 25.00 -31.42
N LYS A 12 -26.21 24.45 -32.47
CA LYS A 12 -25.04 23.54 -32.38
C LYS A 12 -23.95 24.06 -31.47
N SER A 13 -23.73 25.39 -31.45
CA SER A 13 -22.74 26.03 -30.56
C SER A 13 -23.06 25.89 -29.06
N PHE A 14 -24.38 25.86 -28.67
CA PHE A 14 -24.76 25.68 -27.29
C PHE A 14 -24.46 24.26 -26.78
N ILE A 15 -24.68 23.26 -27.63
CA ILE A 15 -24.33 21.86 -27.29
C ILE A 15 -22.81 21.69 -27.17
N ILE A 16 -22.04 22.28 -28.11
CA ILE A 16 -20.59 22.19 -28.08
C ILE A 16 -20.03 22.85 -26.83
N ILE A 17 -20.44 24.06 -26.50
CA ILE A 17 -19.93 24.80 -25.35
C ILE A 17 -20.45 24.25 -24.02
N GLY A 18 -21.73 23.86 -23.97
CA GLY A 18 -22.37 23.44 -22.73
C GLY A 18 -22.14 21.97 -22.32
N ILE A 19 -21.89 21.08 -23.28
CA ILE A 19 -21.77 19.64 -23.03
C ILE A 19 -20.37 19.12 -23.38
N VAL A 20 -19.87 19.46 -24.58
CA VAL A 20 -18.59 18.92 -25.08
C VAL A 20 -17.40 19.54 -24.35
N SER A 21 -17.47 20.86 -24.07
CA SER A 21 -16.37 21.54 -23.35
C SER A 21 -16.12 20.98 -21.95
N PRO A 22 -17.13 20.81 -21.05
CA PRO A 22 -16.93 20.19 -19.77
C PRO A 22 -16.41 18.75 -19.87
N ALA A 23 -16.89 17.98 -20.83
CA ALA A 23 -16.44 16.61 -21.04
C ALA A 23 -14.95 16.54 -21.43
N ILE A 24 -14.52 17.43 -22.33
CA ILE A 24 -13.10 17.54 -22.71
C ILE A 24 -12.24 17.95 -21.49
N VAL A 25 -12.72 18.90 -20.70
CA VAL A 25 -12.00 19.33 -19.48
C VAL A 25 -11.86 18.18 -18.51
N ILE A 26 -12.92 17.41 -18.24
CA ILE A 26 -12.86 16.23 -17.36
C ILE A 26 -11.87 15.19 -17.89
N VAL A 27 -11.89 14.87 -19.18
CA VAL A 27 -10.94 13.91 -19.79
C VAL A 27 -9.52 14.44 -19.70
N PHE A 28 -9.30 15.73 -19.96
CA PHE A 28 -7.97 16.34 -19.86
C PHE A 28 -7.44 16.31 -18.42
N PHE A 29 -8.26 16.66 -17.43
CA PHE A 29 -7.90 16.60 -16.01
C PHE A 29 -7.68 15.17 -15.55
N SER A 30 -8.49 14.21 -16.01
CA SER A 30 -8.29 12.79 -15.72
C SER A 30 -6.96 12.28 -16.26
N PHE A 31 -6.55 12.75 -17.45
CA PHE A 31 -5.27 12.38 -18.04
C PHE A 31 -4.08 13.11 -17.40
N ALA A 32 -4.25 14.39 -17.05
CA ALA A 32 -3.18 15.22 -16.49
C ALA A 32 -2.93 14.94 -15.00
N PHE A 33 -3.96 14.56 -14.25
CA PHE A 33 -3.90 14.36 -12.79
C PHE A 33 -4.24 12.93 -12.36
N GLY A 34 -4.68 12.07 -13.28
CA GLY A 34 -4.91 10.64 -13.04
C GLY A 34 -3.62 9.81 -13.06
N SER A 35 -2.46 10.45 -13.02
CA SER A 35 -1.20 9.75 -12.84
C SER A 35 -1.14 9.22 -11.40
N ASN A 36 -0.92 7.93 -11.30
CA ASN A 36 -0.75 7.10 -10.14
C ASN A 36 -0.11 7.86 -8.98
N MET A 37 -0.90 8.23 -7.99
CA MET A 37 -0.35 8.69 -6.71
C MET A 37 0.16 7.45 -5.96
N ASN A 38 1.34 6.98 -6.35
CA ASN A 38 1.96 5.86 -5.66
C ASN A 38 2.23 6.25 -4.21
N TYR A 39 1.81 5.38 -3.30
CA TYR A 39 2.11 5.53 -1.87
C TYR A 39 3.56 5.14 -1.63
N LYS A 40 4.35 6.07 -1.13
CA LYS A 40 5.74 5.79 -0.74
C LYS A 40 5.75 5.11 0.63
N VAL A 41 6.14 3.86 0.64
CA VAL A 41 6.26 3.03 1.83
C VAL A 41 7.72 2.84 2.16
N GLY A 42 8.14 3.42 3.29
CA GLY A 42 9.48 3.24 3.80
C GLY A 42 9.63 1.91 4.53
N ILE A 43 10.67 1.15 4.21
CA ILE A 43 10.95 -0.13 4.85
C ILE A 43 12.29 -0.07 5.59
N ILE A 44 12.28 -0.55 6.84
CA ILE A 44 13.46 -0.77 7.68
C ILE A 44 13.47 -2.24 8.05
N ASP A 45 14.33 -3.02 7.41
CA ASP A 45 14.53 -4.42 7.72
C ASP A 45 15.73 -4.61 8.65
N LYS A 46 15.49 -4.81 9.96
CA LYS A 46 16.51 -5.08 10.97
C LYS A 46 16.81 -6.57 11.11
N ASP A 47 15.92 -7.42 10.59
CA ASP A 47 16.04 -8.89 10.63
C ASP A 47 16.94 -9.43 9.51
N ASN A 48 16.85 -8.81 8.33
CA ASN A 48 17.63 -9.13 7.14
C ASN A 48 17.66 -10.63 6.78
N SER A 49 16.57 -11.33 7.05
CA SER A 49 16.41 -12.76 6.77
C SER A 49 15.74 -13.03 5.42
N TYR A 50 15.66 -14.29 5.06
CA TYR A 50 14.85 -14.73 3.91
C TYR A 50 13.35 -14.43 4.13
N ILE A 51 12.85 -14.63 5.36
CA ILE A 51 11.44 -14.42 5.70
C ILE A 51 11.08 -12.94 5.65
N SER A 52 11.94 -12.05 6.16
CA SER A 52 11.71 -10.60 6.07
C SER A 52 11.69 -10.13 4.61
N LYS A 53 12.60 -10.63 3.79
CA LYS A 53 12.65 -10.31 2.35
C LYS A 53 11.43 -10.82 1.59
N ASP A 54 10.90 -11.99 1.95
CA ASP A 54 9.67 -12.52 1.36
C ASP A 54 8.46 -11.64 1.69
N ILE A 55 8.37 -11.12 2.92
CA ILE A 55 7.32 -10.14 3.29
C ILE A 55 7.48 -8.85 2.50
N ILE A 56 8.69 -8.32 2.37
CA ILE A 56 8.98 -7.12 1.59
C ILE A 56 8.59 -7.31 0.12
N ASN A 57 8.89 -8.48 -0.44
CA ASN A 57 8.52 -8.82 -1.82
C ASN A 57 6.98 -8.85 -2.02
N VAL A 58 6.22 -9.35 -1.06
CA VAL A 58 4.75 -9.30 -1.10
C VAL A 58 4.25 -7.86 -1.14
N ILE A 59 4.86 -6.96 -0.35
CA ILE A 59 4.49 -5.55 -0.32
C ILE A 59 4.86 -4.85 -1.64
N SER A 60 6.03 -5.17 -2.21
CA SER A 60 6.51 -4.56 -3.46
C SER A 60 5.66 -4.92 -4.70
N ASN A 61 4.89 -5.98 -4.64
CA ASN A 61 4.00 -6.40 -5.72
C ASN A 61 2.60 -5.77 -5.65
N ILE A 62 2.35 -4.90 -4.69
CA ILE A 62 1.08 -4.16 -4.60
C ILE A 62 1.12 -2.99 -5.58
N GLU A 63 0.10 -2.88 -6.44
CA GLU A 63 -0.08 -1.74 -7.31
C GLU A 63 -0.16 -0.44 -6.49
N ASP A 64 0.32 0.65 -7.05
CA ASP A 64 0.33 1.99 -6.44
C ASP A 64 1.22 2.12 -5.17
N ILE A 65 2.18 1.21 -4.95
CA ILE A 65 3.17 1.31 -3.88
C ILE A 65 4.58 1.45 -4.43
N ASP A 66 5.28 2.49 -4.00
CA ASP A 66 6.71 2.69 -4.21
C ASP A 66 7.46 2.40 -2.91
N ILE A 67 8.33 1.40 -2.93
CA ILE A 67 9.16 1.08 -1.76
C ILE A 67 10.38 2.00 -1.71
N VAL A 68 10.59 2.58 -0.53
CA VAL A 68 11.79 3.36 -0.17
C VAL A 68 12.56 2.60 0.90
N ASP A 69 13.75 2.12 0.54
CA ASP A 69 14.66 1.48 1.51
C ASP A 69 15.27 2.54 2.44
N ILE A 70 14.98 2.44 3.72
CA ILE A 70 15.44 3.38 4.73
C ILE A 70 16.66 2.79 5.46
N LYS A 71 17.84 3.26 5.10
CA LYS A 71 19.11 2.78 5.67
C LYS A 71 19.44 3.33 7.06
N LYS A 72 18.80 4.43 7.46
CA LYS A 72 18.98 5.08 8.77
C LYS A 72 17.63 5.08 9.49
N ASP A 73 17.66 5.04 10.81
CA ASP A 73 16.46 5.06 11.66
C ASP A 73 15.86 6.48 11.74
N ASN A 74 15.62 7.09 10.56
CA ASN A 74 15.10 8.46 10.40
C ASN A 74 13.68 8.47 9.82
N TYR A 75 12.95 7.37 9.92
CA TYR A 75 11.60 7.23 9.35
C TYR A 75 10.60 8.27 9.89
N GLU A 76 10.75 8.70 11.15
CA GLU A 76 9.89 9.72 11.74
C GLU A 76 10.03 11.06 11.03
N MET A 77 11.25 11.45 10.68
CA MET A 77 11.51 12.67 9.91
C MET A 77 10.96 12.55 8.48
N LEU A 78 11.11 11.39 7.85
CA LEU A 78 10.60 11.13 6.50
C LEU A 78 9.06 11.12 6.47
N LEU A 79 8.42 10.59 7.50
CA LEU A 79 6.97 10.69 7.71
C LEU A 79 6.56 12.16 7.89
N ALA A 80 7.19 12.87 8.84
CA ALA A 80 6.84 14.27 9.13
C ALA A 80 7.02 15.19 7.93
N SER A 81 8.01 14.94 7.07
CA SER A 81 8.25 15.68 5.82
C SER A 81 7.44 15.19 4.61
N HIS A 82 6.53 14.22 4.80
CA HIS A 82 5.71 13.61 3.74
C HIS A 82 6.53 12.97 2.60
N GLN A 83 7.81 12.64 2.84
CA GLN A 83 8.63 11.92 1.88
C GLN A 83 8.23 10.44 1.78
N ILE A 84 7.69 9.89 2.86
CA ILE A 84 6.98 8.61 2.90
C ILE A 84 5.64 8.80 3.61
N GLN A 85 4.65 7.98 3.29
CA GLN A 85 3.34 8.00 3.92
C GLN A 85 3.20 6.94 5.01
N ILE A 86 3.92 5.84 4.86
CA ILE A 86 3.90 4.68 5.76
C ILE A 86 5.33 4.23 5.99
N ALA A 87 5.67 3.87 7.22
CA ALA A 87 6.92 3.22 7.58
C ALA A 87 6.64 1.82 8.15
N ILE A 88 7.31 0.80 7.63
CA ILE A 88 7.25 -0.58 8.08
C ILE A 88 8.61 -0.95 8.63
N ILE A 89 8.66 -1.34 9.91
CA ILE A 89 9.86 -1.72 10.60
C ILE A 89 9.75 -3.20 10.98
N ILE A 90 10.60 -4.03 10.38
CA ILE A 90 10.74 -5.43 10.75
C ILE A 90 11.84 -5.50 11.80
N GLU A 91 11.47 -5.87 13.02
CA GLU A 91 12.40 -5.87 14.15
C GLU A 91 13.40 -7.03 14.06
N LYS A 92 14.53 -6.86 14.73
CA LYS A 92 15.59 -7.87 14.81
C LYS A 92 15.03 -9.17 15.42
N ASN A 93 15.50 -10.31 14.91
CA ASN A 93 15.09 -11.65 15.29
C ASN A 93 13.61 -11.99 14.94
N PHE A 94 12.97 -11.20 14.10
CA PHE A 94 11.58 -11.46 13.67
C PHE A 94 11.39 -12.89 13.17
N SER A 95 12.24 -13.36 12.26
CA SER A 95 12.14 -14.69 11.68
C SER A 95 12.46 -15.80 12.68
N ASN A 96 13.46 -15.60 13.55
CA ASN A 96 13.79 -16.59 14.58
C ASN A 96 12.64 -16.77 15.58
N ASN A 97 12.04 -15.67 16.01
CA ASN A 97 10.88 -15.72 16.90
C ASN A 97 9.71 -16.46 16.22
N LEU A 98 9.44 -16.13 14.95
CA LEU A 98 8.37 -16.77 14.20
C LEU A 98 8.58 -18.30 14.04
N LEU A 99 9.81 -18.72 13.76
CA LEU A 99 10.15 -20.13 13.64
C LEU A 99 10.09 -20.90 14.97
N ASN A 100 10.37 -20.20 16.08
CA ASN A 100 10.25 -20.74 17.44
C ASN A 100 8.82 -20.63 18.01
N LEU A 101 7.83 -20.28 17.17
CA LEU A 101 6.43 -20.06 17.55
C LEU A 101 6.25 -18.94 18.59
N GLU A 102 7.20 -18.02 18.65
CA GLU A 102 7.15 -16.80 19.44
C GLU A 102 6.61 -15.64 18.59
N GLU A 103 6.26 -14.53 19.23
CA GLU A 103 5.74 -13.36 18.54
C GLU A 103 6.84 -12.60 17.79
N GLY A 104 6.83 -12.68 16.47
CA GLY A 104 7.65 -11.83 15.60
C GLY A 104 7.06 -10.43 15.50
N LYS A 105 7.87 -9.38 15.77
CA LYS A 105 7.41 -8.01 15.81
C LYS A 105 7.63 -7.26 14.50
N ILE A 106 6.52 -6.76 13.91
CA ILE A 106 6.52 -5.79 12.82
C ILE A 106 5.77 -4.54 13.28
N THR A 107 6.40 -3.39 13.18
CA THR A 107 5.81 -2.10 13.54
C THR A 107 5.44 -1.32 12.28
N ILE A 108 4.20 -0.84 12.20
CA ILE A 108 3.72 -0.02 11.09
C ILE A 108 3.34 1.35 11.62
N LYS A 109 3.99 2.39 11.10
CA LYS A 109 3.73 3.81 11.43
C LYS A 109 3.20 4.53 10.21
N SER A 110 2.22 5.41 10.40
CA SER A 110 1.69 6.28 9.35
C SER A 110 1.21 7.60 9.94
N ILE A 111 1.18 8.66 9.15
CA ILE A 111 0.69 9.97 9.58
C ILE A 111 -0.84 9.97 9.65
N SER A 112 -1.50 9.26 8.73
CA SER A 112 -2.96 9.18 8.66
C SER A 112 -3.43 7.74 8.58
N ASN A 113 -4.66 7.50 9.03
CA ASN A 113 -5.35 6.26 8.69
C ASN A 113 -5.79 6.35 7.23
N SER A 114 -5.29 5.43 6.42
CA SER A 114 -5.63 5.31 5.00
C SER A 114 -5.99 3.86 4.69
N ASP A 115 -6.82 3.65 3.70
CA ASP A 115 -7.23 2.30 3.25
C ASP A 115 -6.01 1.44 2.89
N ILE A 116 -4.97 2.07 2.34
CA ILE A 116 -3.72 1.38 2.00
C ILE A 116 -2.99 0.87 3.24
N LYS A 117 -3.02 1.59 4.36
CA LYS A 117 -2.44 1.12 5.62
C LYS A 117 -3.17 -0.13 6.12
N GLU A 118 -4.50 -0.12 6.09
CA GLU A 118 -5.31 -1.27 6.51
C GLU A 118 -5.07 -2.48 5.61
N THR A 119 -4.95 -2.26 4.31
CA THR A 119 -4.60 -3.29 3.33
C THR A 119 -3.23 -3.89 3.64
N LEU A 120 -2.21 -3.06 3.86
CA LEU A 120 -0.86 -3.51 4.23
C LEU A 120 -0.86 -4.31 5.52
N VAL A 121 -1.53 -3.81 6.56
CA VAL A 121 -1.66 -4.52 7.85
C VAL A 121 -2.31 -5.89 7.66
N SER A 122 -3.38 -5.97 6.89
CA SER A 122 -4.11 -7.20 6.59
C SER A 122 -3.24 -8.21 5.84
N MET A 123 -2.53 -7.76 4.80
CA MET A 123 -1.65 -8.61 3.99
C MET A 123 -0.46 -9.14 4.80
N ILE A 124 0.20 -8.27 5.57
CA ILE A 124 1.32 -8.66 6.44
C ILE A 124 0.84 -9.66 7.50
N LYS A 125 -0.28 -9.41 8.16
CA LYS A 125 -0.86 -10.36 9.13
C LYS A 125 -1.18 -11.72 8.50
N SER A 126 -1.80 -11.72 7.32
CA SER A 126 -2.10 -12.96 6.59
C SER A 126 -0.83 -13.73 6.26
N LYS A 127 0.22 -13.05 5.77
CA LYS A 127 1.50 -13.69 5.45
C LYS A 127 2.19 -14.25 6.69
N VAL A 128 2.25 -13.50 7.79
CA VAL A 128 2.82 -13.91 9.07
C VAL A 128 2.08 -15.12 9.64
N ASN A 129 0.75 -15.11 9.61
CA ASN A 129 -0.06 -16.25 10.06
C ASN A 129 0.21 -17.51 9.24
N ASN A 130 0.31 -17.39 7.92
CA ASN A 130 0.63 -18.52 7.04
C ASN A 130 2.02 -19.11 7.36
N LEU A 131 3.03 -18.24 7.57
CA LEU A 131 4.38 -18.67 7.94
C LEU A 131 4.41 -19.35 9.31
N SER A 132 3.67 -18.82 10.29
CA SER A 132 3.53 -19.42 11.62
C SER A 132 2.85 -20.80 11.56
N LEU A 133 1.85 -20.98 10.70
CA LEU A 133 1.21 -22.29 10.48
C LEU A 133 2.17 -23.29 9.88
N ILE A 134 2.99 -22.88 8.90
CA ILE A 134 4.01 -23.74 8.30
C ILE A 134 5.03 -24.16 9.36
N ALA A 135 5.50 -23.23 10.21
CA ALA A 135 6.42 -23.53 11.31
C ALA A 135 5.83 -24.57 12.28
N LYS A 136 4.56 -24.41 12.68
CA LYS A 136 3.85 -25.37 13.55
C LYS A 136 3.75 -26.76 12.94
N ILE A 137 3.45 -26.87 11.64
CA ILE A 137 3.33 -28.14 10.95
C ILE A 137 4.70 -28.83 10.86
N SER A 138 5.77 -28.05 10.62
CA SER A 138 7.13 -28.56 10.56
C SER A 138 7.58 -29.12 11.92
N ASP A 139 7.32 -28.42 13.00
CA ASP A 139 7.67 -28.81 14.37
C ASP A 139 6.93 -30.09 14.78
N ASN A 140 5.63 -30.17 14.55
CA ASN A 140 4.82 -31.35 14.80
C ASN A 140 5.26 -32.59 13.98
N ASN A 141 5.83 -32.40 12.79
CA ASN A 141 6.37 -33.52 12.03
C ASN A 141 7.70 -34.04 12.59
N ILE A 142 8.53 -33.16 13.16
CA ILE A 142 9.80 -33.56 13.78
C ILE A 142 9.53 -34.37 15.08
N GLU A 143 8.53 -34.00 15.86
CA GLU A 143 8.15 -34.75 17.07
C GLU A 143 7.60 -36.15 16.79
N LYS A 144 6.97 -36.37 15.64
CA LYS A 144 6.45 -37.70 15.25
C LYS A 144 7.52 -38.69 14.80
N PHE A 145 8.75 -38.22 14.53
CA PHE A 145 9.88 -39.03 14.09
C PHE A 145 10.95 -39.23 15.16
N LYS A 146 10.70 -38.76 16.39
CA LYS A 146 11.49 -39.05 17.60
C LYS A 146 10.82 -40.14 18.41
#